data_909782a36e184d1ffb6f3cfbdf509266
#
_entry.id   909782a36e184d1ffb6f3cfbdf509266
#
_cell.length_a   1.000
_cell.length_b   1.000
_cell.length_c   1.000
_cell.angle_alpha   90.00
_cell.angle_beta   90.00
_cell.angle_gamma   90.00
#
_symmetry.space_group_name_H-M   'P 1'
#
loop_
_entity.id
_entity.type
_entity.pdbx_description
1 polymer ?
#
loop_
_entity_poly.entity_id
_entity_poly.type
_entity_poly.pdbx_seq_one_letter_code
_entity_poly.pdbx_strand_id
1 'polypeptide(L)'
;IDKQTDDMLSHGLIEPSCSEWGSNVVMVRKSDGTLRFCIDYRQLNQRTIKDCYPLPRMDVSLEALSGAKWFSTFDLRSGYHQVEMEPQDADKTTFITRKGTYRFNVMPFGLCNAPATFQRLMNVVLAGLNLDILLVYLDDIIVHSINLNTHLRNLKLLFDRLRQAGLKLKVSKCRLLRQEVLFLGHIINPDGLRTDPAKIEVVTSWPVPQNLTEVRSFVGLCTYYRKFVLLFSLIAAPLYDLAKKGRTFTWTDECQEAFDELKERLVSAPV
;
A
#
# COMPACT_ATOMS: atom_id res chain seq x y z
N ILE A 1 -10.46 19.87 9.88
CA ILE A 1 -9.09 20.03 10.38
C ILE A 1 -9.15 20.06 11.91
N ASP A 2 -9.81 21.03 12.52
CA ASP A 2 -9.76 21.27 13.98
C ASP A 2 -10.14 20.03 14.82
N LYS A 3 -11.25 19.36 14.47
CA LYS A 3 -11.66 18.12 15.16
C LYS A 3 -10.58 17.03 15.12
N GLN A 4 -9.90 16.87 14.00
CA GLN A 4 -8.84 15.85 13.86
C GLN A 4 -7.56 16.27 14.60
N THR A 5 -7.26 17.56 14.65
CA THR A 5 -6.15 18.10 15.45
C THR A 5 -6.41 17.88 16.94
N ASP A 6 -7.63 18.21 17.42
CA ASP A 6 -8.03 18.01 18.82
C ASP A 6 -7.98 16.52 19.20
N ASP A 7 -8.43 15.62 18.31
CA ASP A 7 -8.37 14.17 18.51
C ASP A 7 -6.93 13.65 18.60
N MET A 8 -6.06 14.08 17.69
CA MET A 8 -4.64 13.71 17.72
C MET A 8 -3.93 14.25 18.97
N LEU A 9 -4.27 15.47 19.39
CA LEU A 9 -3.71 16.08 20.61
C LEU A 9 -4.15 15.31 21.86
N SER A 10 -5.45 14.96 21.96
CA SER A 10 -5.99 14.21 23.11
C SER A 10 -5.39 12.79 23.23
N HIS A 11 -4.93 12.22 22.12
CA HIS A 11 -4.24 10.92 22.08
C HIS A 11 -2.72 11.03 22.22
N GLY A 12 -2.16 12.21 22.40
CA GLY A 12 -0.72 12.43 22.53
C GLY A 12 0.08 12.13 21.24
N LEU A 13 -0.58 12.08 20.09
CA LEU A 13 0.09 11.84 18.80
C LEU A 13 0.84 13.09 18.33
N ILE A 14 0.36 14.24 18.73
CA ILE A 14 0.94 15.55 18.42
C ILE A 14 1.03 16.41 19.69
N GLU A 15 1.84 17.45 19.64
CA GLU A 15 1.94 18.47 20.68
C GLU A 15 2.15 19.85 20.06
N PRO A 16 1.86 20.97 20.78
CA PRO A 16 2.17 22.32 20.34
C PRO A 16 3.66 22.47 20.04
N SER A 17 3.99 23.24 19.01
CA SER A 17 5.37 23.45 18.55
C SER A 17 5.64 24.93 18.28
N CYS A 18 6.87 25.37 18.61
CA CYS A 18 7.43 26.67 18.23
C CYS A 18 8.55 26.52 17.20
N SER A 19 8.58 25.42 16.45
CA SER A 19 9.59 25.11 15.45
C SER A 19 9.61 26.12 14.30
N GLU A 20 10.79 26.35 13.73
CA GLU A 20 10.97 27.09 12.47
C GLU A 20 10.45 26.34 11.25
N TRP A 21 10.22 25.03 11.38
CA TRP A 21 9.65 24.21 10.32
C TRP A 21 8.13 24.37 10.31
N GLY A 22 7.55 24.31 9.10
CA GLY A 22 6.09 24.37 8.96
C GLY A 22 5.62 23.78 7.64
N SER A 23 4.73 22.82 7.72
CA SER A 23 4.10 22.17 6.56
C SER A 23 2.60 22.45 6.55
N ASN A 24 2.00 22.55 5.36
CA ASN A 24 0.58 22.80 5.22
C ASN A 24 -0.26 21.54 5.40
N VAL A 25 -1.45 21.70 5.96
CA VAL A 25 -2.46 20.63 6.01
C VAL A 25 -3.24 20.60 4.69
N VAL A 26 -3.39 19.41 4.12
CA VAL A 26 -4.17 19.15 2.90
C VAL A 26 -5.24 18.11 3.20
N MET A 27 -6.51 18.46 2.90
CA MET A 27 -7.62 17.52 3.05
C MET A 27 -7.87 16.79 1.75
N VAL A 28 -7.67 15.47 1.74
CA VAL A 28 -7.86 14.62 0.56
C VAL A 28 -9.16 13.81 0.72
N ARG A 29 -10.03 13.86 -0.29
CA ARG A 29 -11.28 13.09 -0.30
C ARG A 29 -10.96 11.60 -0.59
N LYS A 30 -11.46 10.71 0.27
CA LYS A 30 -11.39 9.26 0.05
C LYS A 30 -12.50 8.79 -0.89
N SER A 31 -12.41 7.55 -1.36
CA SER A 31 -13.43 6.90 -2.19
C SER A 31 -14.80 6.77 -1.47
N ASP A 32 -14.79 6.64 -0.14
CA ASP A 32 -15.99 6.61 0.70
C ASP A 32 -16.60 8.00 0.99
N GLY A 33 -16.08 9.07 0.36
CA GLY A 33 -16.53 10.47 0.54
C GLY A 33 -15.98 11.14 1.80
N THR A 34 -15.35 10.42 2.72
CA THR A 34 -14.74 11.01 3.92
C THR A 34 -13.44 11.75 3.57
N LEU A 35 -13.04 12.68 4.46
CA LEU A 35 -11.82 13.44 4.28
C LEU A 35 -10.65 12.81 5.06
N ARG A 36 -9.52 12.65 4.38
CA ARG A 36 -8.24 12.26 4.99
C ARG A 36 -7.44 13.52 5.30
N PHE A 37 -7.01 13.64 6.54
CA PHE A 37 -6.06 14.64 6.98
C PHE A 37 -4.65 14.23 6.52
N CYS A 38 -4.03 15.04 5.71
CA CYS A 38 -2.69 14.83 5.19
C CYS A 38 -1.84 16.06 5.45
N ILE A 39 -0.56 15.89 5.65
CA ILE A 39 0.41 16.98 5.73
C ILE A 39 1.22 16.99 4.44
N ASP A 40 1.44 18.14 3.88
CA ASP A 40 2.26 18.31 2.68
C ASP A 40 3.75 18.35 3.03
N TYR A 41 4.37 17.18 3.16
CA TYR A 41 5.80 17.06 3.41
C TYR A 41 6.66 17.07 2.15
N ARG A 42 6.14 17.46 0.98
CA ARG A 42 6.93 17.42 -0.28
C ARG A 42 8.24 18.20 -0.17
N GLN A 43 8.24 19.39 0.43
CA GLN A 43 9.46 20.19 0.62
C GLN A 43 10.43 19.54 1.60
N LEU A 44 9.94 18.98 2.71
CA LEU A 44 10.75 18.23 3.66
C LEU A 44 11.36 16.99 2.98
N ASN A 45 10.56 16.23 2.24
CA ASN A 45 10.98 15.02 1.54
C ASN A 45 12.06 15.28 0.47
N GLN A 46 12.06 16.47 -0.15
CA GLN A 46 13.11 16.87 -1.11
C GLN A 46 14.46 17.06 -0.43
N ARG A 47 14.47 17.46 0.84
CA ARG A 47 15.70 17.70 1.64
C ARG A 47 16.11 16.46 2.46
N THR A 48 15.25 15.48 2.59
CA THR A 48 15.50 14.26 3.35
C THR A 48 16.39 13.31 2.54
N ILE A 49 17.42 12.79 3.16
CA ILE A 49 18.23 11.68 2.61
C ILE A 49 17.34 10.45 2.58
N LYS A 50 17.15 9.90 1.39
CA LYS A 50 16.25 8.75 1.20
C LYS A 50 16.88 7.48 1.70
N ASP A 51 16.13 6.75 2.54
CA ASP A 51 16.50 5.42 2.98
C ASP A 51 16.31 4.42 1.81
N CYS A 52 17.32 3.61 1.56
CA CYS A 52 17.32 2.61 0.50
C CYS A 52 16.92 1.21 1.01
N TYR A 53 16.29 1.10 2.19
CA TYR A 53 15.83 -0.18 2.72
C TYR A 53 14.88 -0.87 1.73
N PRO A 54 15.17 -2.11 1.32
CA PRO A 54 14.39 -2.78 0.29
C PRO A 54 12.99 -3.14 0.80
N LEU A 55 11.97 -2.75 0.03
CA LEU A 55 10.63 -3.30 0.23
C LEU A 55 10.56 -4.72 -0.37
N PRO A 56 9.81 -5.64 0.24
CA PRO A 56 9.62 -6.97 -0.31
C PRO A 56 9.05 -6.93 -1.73
N ARG A 57 9.53 -7.79 -2.59
CA ARG A 57 8.96 -7.94 -3.94
C ARG A 57 7.63 -8.71 -3.83
N MET A 58 6.54 -8.12 -4.29
CA MET A 58 5.21 -8.70 -4.19
C MET A 58 5.07 -10.03 -4.93
N ASP A 59 5.71 -10.17 -6.10
CA ASP A 59 5.73 -11.40 -6.87
C ASP A 59 6.32 -12.58 -6.08
N VAL A 60 7.50 -12.41 -5.49
CA VAL A 60 8.16 -13.41 -4.63
C VAL A 60 7.32 -13.71 -3.39
N SER A 61 6.76 -12.67 -2.78
CA SER A 61 5.92 -12.83 -1.59
C SER A 61 4.66 -13.64 -1.89
N LEU A 62 4.00 -13.39 -3.02
CA LEU A 62 2.78 -14.11 -3.39
C LEU A 62 3.03 -15.58 -3.77
N GLU A 63 4.21 -15.91 -4.33
CA GLU A 63 4.60 -17.29 -4.62
C GLU A 63 4.72 -18.13 -3.33
N ALA A 64 5.14 -17.56 -2.22
CA ALA A 64 5.22 -18.23 -0.93
C ALA A 64 3.87 -18.68 -0.36
N LEU A 65 2.75 -18.17 -0.90
CA LEU A 65 1.39 -18.57 -0.51
C LEU A 65 0.90 -19.84 -1.25
N SER A 66 1.67 -20.33 -2.19
CA SER A 66 1.32 -21.52 -2.99
C SER A 66 1.08 -22.75 -2.10
N GLY A 67 0.00 -23.48 -2.39
CA GLY A 67 -0.37 -24.70 -1.64
C GLY A 67 -1.03 -24.45 -0.27
N ALA A 68 -1.12 -23.21 0.19
CA ALA A 68 -1.83 -22.89 1.41
C ALA A 68 -3.36 -22.98 1.21
N LYS A 69 -4.08 -23.41 2.26
CA LYS A 69 -5.55 -23.57 2.26
C LYS A 69 -6.25 -22.68 3.26
N TRP A 70 -5.52 -22.16 4.23
CA TRP A 70 -6.04 -21.29 5.28
C TRP A 70 -5.27 -19.99 5.30
N PHE A 71 -6.00 -18.88 5.34
CA PHE A 71 -5.46 -17.53 5.32
C PHE A 71 -6.08 -16.68 6.42
N SER A 72 -5.27 -15.78 6.98
CA SER A 72 -5.76 -14.70 7.84
C SER A 72 -5.02 -13.42 7.49
N THR A 73 -5.75 -12.33 7.27
CA THR A 73 -5.16 -11.03 6.97
C THR A 73 -5.35 -10.06 8.13
N PHE A 74 -4.34 -9.22 8.35
CA PHE A 74 -4.31 -8.25 9.43
C PHE A 74 -3.85 -6.90 8.91
N ASP A 75 -4.46 -5.85 9.43
CA ASP A 75 -4.13 -4.44 9.19
C ASP A 75 -3.74 -3.81 10.54
N LEU A 76 -2.63 -3.13 10.60
CA LEU A 76 -2.19 -2.44 11.81
C LEU A 76 -2.97 -1.12 12.00
N ARG A 77 -3.34 -0.82 13.23
CA ARG A 77 -4.07 0.41 13.54
C ARG A 77 -3.16 1.62 13.37
N SER A 78 -3.29 2.34 12.24
CA SER A 78 -2.44 3.51 11.92
C SER A 78 -0.95 3.18 12.10
N GLY A 79 -0.46 2.16 11.39
CA GLY A 79 0.84 1.53 11.64
C GLY A 79 1.98 2.52 11.92
N TYR A 80 2.13 3.55 11.08
CA TYR A 80 3.20 4.54 11.26
C TYR A 80 3.08 5.32 12.58
N HIS A 81 1.87 5.62 13.07
CA HIS A 81 1.67 6.27 14.37
C HIS A 81 2.03 5.39 15.58
N GLN A 82 2.39 4.13 15.38
CA GLN A 82 2.86 3.24 16.44
C GLN A 82 4.39 3.26 16.60
N VAL A 83 5.07 4.03 15.77
CA VAL A 83 6.52 4.25 15.85
C VAL A 83 6.76 5.63 16.44
N GLU A 84 7.53 5.71 17.51
CA GLU A 84 7.92 6.99 18.11
C GLU A 84 8.80 7.79 17.16
N MET A 85 8.64 9.11 17.19
CA MET A 85 9.47 10.01 16.43
C MET A 85 10.77 10.27 17.19
N GLU A 86 11.91 10.26 16.49
CA GLU A 86 13.18 10.67 17.09
C GLU A 86 13.06 12.14 17.56
N PRO A 87 13.34 12.44 18.85
CA PRO A 87 13.16 13.79 19.40
C PRO A 87 13.85 14.90 18.60
N GLN A 88 15.04 14.62 18.05
CA GLN A 88 15.80 15.56 17.21
C GLN A 88 15.14 15.85 15.86
N ASP A 89 14.25 14.97 15.41
CA ASP A 89 13.56 15.09 14.12
C ASP A 89 12.09 15.52 14.27
N ALA A 90 11.54 15.49 15.49
CA ALA A 90 10.13 15.80 15.75
C ALA A 90 9.74 17.19 15.26
N ASP A 91 10.57 18.21 15.48
CA ASP A 91 10.36 19.58 15.04
C ASP A 91 10.20 19.72 13.52
N LYS A 92 10.88 18.86 12.73
CA LYS A 92 10.76 18.88 11.27
C LYS A 92 9.37 18.45 10.78
N THR A 93 8.61 17.74 11.62
CA THR A 93 7.24 17.30 11.32
C THR A 93 6.18 18.35 11.59
N THR A 94 6.56 19.54 12.03
CA THR A 94 5.64 20.61 12.39
C THR A 94 4.73 20.99 11.23
N PHE A 95 3.44 21.14 11.53
CA PHE A 95 2.41 21.58 10.60
C PHE A 95 1.60 22.73 11.17
N ILE A 96 1.00 23.50 10.26
CA ILE A 96 0.30 24.75 10.58
C ILE A 96 -1.20 24.55 10.45
N THR A 97 -1.93 24.98 11.47
CA THR A 97 -3.40 25.04 11.50
C THR A 97 -3.89 26.43 11.90
N ARG A 98 -5.21 26.66 11.83
CA ARG A 98 -5.81 27.90 12.33
C ARG A 98 -5.67 28.08 13.84
N LYS A 99 -5.51 26.97 14.59
CA LYS A 99 -5.39 26.97 16.06
C LYS A 99 -3.94 27.12 16.53
N GLY A 100 -2.96 27.02 15.65
CA GLY A 100 -1.54 27.07 15.97
C GLY A 100 -0.73 26.04 15.20
N THR A 101 0.50 25.84 15.65
CA THR A 101 1.48 24.94 15.09
C THR A 101 1.64 23.72 16.01
N TYR A 102 1.75 22.54 15.41
CA TYR A 102 1.87 21.25 16.11
C TYR A 102 2.93 20.39 15.45
N ARG A 103 3.64 19.60 16.24
CA ARG A 103 4.58 18.57 15.77
C ARG A 103 4.12 17.17 16.17
N PHE A 104 4.58 16.17 15.46
CA PHE A 104 4.26 14.78 15.78
C PHE A 104 5.25 14.21 16.80
N ASN A 105 4.72 13.48 17.80
CA ASN A 105 5.47 12.65 18.73
C ASN A 105 5.68 11.22 18.17
N VAL A 106 4.95 10.89 17.11
CA VAL A 106 5.01 9.60 16.42
C VAL A 106 5.24 9.83 14.93
N MET A 107 5.71 8.81 14.22
CA MET A 107 6.01 8.92 12.79
C MET A 107 4.74 9.20 11.97
N PRO A 108 4.60 10.39 11.33
CA PRO A 108 3.42 10.74 10.57
C PRO A 108 3.40 10.08 9.17
N PHE A 109 2.21 10.03 8.60
CA PHE A 109 2.04 9.70 7.19
C PHE A 109 2.60 10.81 6.30
N GLY A 110 3.17 10.44 5.15
CA GLY A 110 3.66 11.37 4.15
C GLY A 110 5.18 11.62 4.17
N LEU A 111 5.90 11.15 5.18
CA LEU A 111 7.37 11.16 5.17
C LEU A 111 7.91 10.11 4.19
N CYS A 112 8.90 10.46 3.37
CA CYS A 112 9.46 9.58 2.34
C CYS A 112 10.12 8.31 2.90
N ASN A 113 10.67 8.36 4.12
CA ASN A 113 11.35 7.23 4.77
C ASN A 113 10.42 6.41 5.69
N ALA A 114 9.18 6.86 5.93
CA ALA A 114 8.25 6.13 6.80
C ALA A 114 8.00 4.68 6.34
N PRO A 115 7.79 4.39 5.04
CA PRO A 115 7.63 3.01 4.58
C PRO A 115 8.85 2.13 4.87
N ALA A 116 10.06 2.64 4.61
CA ALA A 116 11.32 1.93 4.84
C ALA A 116 11.55 1.63 6.33
N THR A 117 11.34 2.64 7.18
CA THR A 117 11.45 2.51 8.64
C THR A 117 10.46 1.49 9.17
N PHE A 118 9.21 1.56 8.72
CA PHE A 118 8.16 0.66 9.18
C PHE A 118 8.39 -0.79 8.72
N GLN A 119 8.79 -0.99 7.46
CA GLN A 119 9.14 -2.32 6.96
C GLN A 119 10.32 -2.93 7.73
N ARG A 120 11.33 -2.13 8.08
CA ARG A 120 12.46 -2.58 8.92
C ARG A 120 11.98 -3.00 10.31
N LEU A 121 11.10 -2.21 10.95
CA LEU A 121 10.49 -2.58 12.22
C LEU A 121 9.76 -3.92 12.11
N MET A 122 8.91 -4.09 11.11
CA MET A 122 8.16 -5.32 10.90
C MET A 122 9.06 -6.53 10.66
N ASN A 123 10.14 -6.35 9.90
CA ASN A 123 11.11 -7.42 9.67
C ASN A 123 11.85 -7.83 10.97
N VAL A 124 12.07 -6.90 11.89
CA VAL A 124 12.66 -7.21 13.21
C VAL A 124 11.64 -7.90 14.11
N VAL A 125 10.43 -7.37 14.22
CA VAL A 125 9.35 -7.93 15.07
C VAL A 125 8.97 -9.34 14.63
N LEU A 126 8.89 -9.58 13.33
CA LEU A 126 8.46 -10.85 12.73
C LEU A 126 9.65 -11.69 12.23
N ALA A 127 10.85 -11.43 12.75
CA ALA A 127 12.04 -12.20 12.38
C ALA A 127 11.86 -13.70 12.62
N GLY A 128 12.23 -14.52 11.63
CA GLY A 128 12.08 -15.98 11.66
C GLY A 128 10.66 -16.50 11.39
N LEU A 129 9.71 -15.62 11.06
CA LEU A 129 8.33 -16.02 10.70
C LEU A 129 7.99 -15.66 9.25
N ASN A 130 8.68 -14.66 8.68
CA ASN A 130 8.39 -14.16 7.34
C ASN A 130 8.79 -15.19 6.28
N LEU A 131 7.97 -15.34 5.25
CA LEU A 131 7.98 -16.32 4.16
C LEU A 131 7.56 -17.75 4.57
N ASP A 132 7.86 -18.20 5.79
CA ASP A 132 7.53 -19.56 6.23
C ASP A 132 6.07 -19.71 6.65
N ILE A 133 5.57 -18.78 7.47
CA ILE A 133 4.21 -18.84 8.03
C ILE A 133 3.38 -17.60 7.80
N LEU A 134 4.00 -16.49 7.45
CA LEU A 134 3.35 -15.22 7.16
C LEU A 134 4.14 -14.43 6.13
N LEU A 135 3.46 -13.44 5.53
CA LEU A 135 4.10 -12.39 4.75
C LEU A 135 3.74 -11.05 5.34
N VAL A 136 4.67 -10.13 5.27
CA VAL A 136 4.46 -8.74 5.68
C VAL A 136 4.87 -7.79 4.57
N TYR A 137 3.97 -6.88 4.25
CA TYR A 137 4.20 -5.79 3.31
C TYR A 137 3.69 -4.50 3.93
N LEU A 138 4.60 -3.71 4.48
CA LEU A 138 4.26 -2.52 5.27
C LEU A 138 3.26 -2.86 6.41
N ASP A 139 2.07 -2.28 6.34
CA ASP A 139 1.00 -2.43 7.35
C ASP A 139 0.18 -3.73 7.19
N ASP A 140 0.27 -4.38 6.02
CA ASP A 140 -0.51 -5.57 5.68
C ASP A 140 0.25 -6.85 6.03
N ILE A 141 -0.37 -7.70 6.82
CA ILE A 141 0.16 -9.02 7.20
C ILE A 141 -0.82 -10.09 6.72
N ILE A 142 -0.30 -11.17 6.13
CA ILE A 142 -1.07 -12.38 5.84
C ILE A 142 -0.38 -13.59 6.47
N VAL A 143 -1.14 -14.35 7.26
CA VAL A 143 -0.73 -15.67 7.77
C VAL A 143 -1.34 -16.72 6.87
N HIS A 144 -0.54 -17.71 6.50
CA HIS A 144 -0.96 -18.80 5.62
C HIS A 144 -0.59 -20.18 6.18
N SER A 145 -1.32 -21.22 5.80
CA SER A 145 -1.06 -22.60 6.25
C SER A 145 -1.83 -23.62 5.43
N ILE A 146 -1.30 -24.84 5.41
CA ILE A 146 -1.92 -25.96 4.69
C ILE A 146 -3.14 -26.52 5.43
N ASN A 147 -3.12 -26.50 6.77
CA ASN A 147 -4.22 -27.02 7.59
C ASN A 147 -4.54 -26.10 8.77
N LEU A 148 -5.75 -26.26 9.33
CA LEU A 148 -6.29 -25.41 10.37
C LEU A 148 -5.46 -25.47 11.67
N ASN A 149 -4.98 -26.63 12.09
CA ASN A 149 -4.23 -26.75 13.34
C ASN A 149 -2.90 -26.01 13.29
N THR A 150 -2.20 -26.11 12.16
CA THR A 150 -0.99 -25.31 11.91
C THR A 150 -1.32 -23.83 11.86
N HIS A 151 -2.45 -23.46 11.23
CA HIS A 151 -2.86 -22.07 11.14
C HIS A 151 -3.09 -21.44 12.50
N LEU A 152 -3.77 -22.13 13.42
CA LEU A 152 -3.99 -21.66 14.78
C LEU A 152 -2.67 -21.45 15.56
N ARG A 153 -1.69 -22.35 15.37
CA ARG A 153 -0.35 -22.19 15.97
C ARG A 153 0.37 -20.96 15.38
N ASN A 154 0.30 -20.78 14.08
CA ASN A 154 0.92 -19.64 13.40
C ASN A 154 0.29 -18.31 13.84
N LEU A 155 -1.04 -18.27 14.01
CA LEU A 155 -1.76 -17.11 14.55
C LEU A 155 -1.30 -16.77 15.97
N LYS A 156 -1.14 -17.80 16.82
CA LYS A 156 -0.63 -17.58 18.18
C LYS A 156 0.76 -16.96 18.16
N LEU A 157 1.68 -17.47 17.33
CA LEU A 157 3.02 -16.92 17.18
C LEU A 157 3.00 -15.46 16.72
N LEU A 158 2.18 -15.12 15.72
CA LEU A 158 2.00 -13.73 15.28
C LEU A 158 1.53 -12.84 16.44
N PHE A 159 0.45 -13.24 17.13
CA PHE A 159 -0.11 -12.43 18.21
C PHE A 159 0.87 -12.24 19.38
N ASP A 160 1.63 -13.27 19.72
CA ASP A 160 2.65 -13.18 20.77
C ASP A 160 3.77 -12.20 20.37
N ARG A 161 4.22 -12.21 19.11
CA ARG A 161 5.21 -11.24 18.59
C ARG A 161 4.69 -9.81 18.60
N LEU A 162 3.47 -9.59 18.08
CA LEU A 162 2.85 -8.26 18.07
C LEU A 162 2.64 -7.72 19.49
N ARG A 163 2.20 -8.57 20.44
CA ARG A 163 2.05 -8.21 21.84
C ARG A 163 3.36 -7.81 22.49
N GLN A 164 4.43 -8.58 22.26
CA GLN A 164 5.77 -8.27 22.77
C GLN A 164 6.30 -6.94 22.24
N ALA A 165 6.00 -6.62 20.98
CA ALA A 165 6.37 -5.37 20.35
C ALA A 165 5.42 -4.20 20.65
N GLY A 166 4.32 -4.41 21.40
CA GLY A 166 3.30 -3.39 21.69
C GLY A 166 2.45 -2.96 20.50
N LEU A 167 2.53 -3.69 19.36
CA LEU A 167 1.82 -3.34 18.14
C LEU A 167 0.33 -3.69 18.22
N LYS A 168 -0.52 -2.79 17.73
CA LYS A 168 -1.98 -2.87 17.79
C LYS A 168 -2.59 -3.11 16.42
N LEU A 169 -3.50 -4.08 16.35
CA LEU A 169 -4.27 -4.41 15.15
C LEU A 169 -5.57 -3.60 15.06
N LYS A 170 -6.02 -3.35 13.83
CA LYS A 170 -7.34 -2.80 13.54
C LYS A 170 -8.33 -3.94 13.30
N VAL A 171 -8.94 -4.43 14.36
CA VAL A 171 -9.80 -5.63 14.36
C VAL A 171 -10.87 -5.60 13.27
N SER A 172 -11.49 -4.44 13.01
CA SER A 172 -12.54 -4.30 11.98
C SER A 172 -12.08 -4.61 10.56
N LYS A 173 -10.77 -4.54 10.30
CA LYS A 173 -10.16 -4.84 9.00
C LYS A 173 -9.53 -6.24 8.95
N CYS A 174 -9.39 -6.92 10.08
CA CYS A 174 -8.83 -8.27 10.12
C CYS A 174 -9.83 -9.29 9.56
N ARG A 175 -9.31 -10.26 8.81
CA ARG A 175 -10.07 -11.40 8.30
C ARG A 175 -9.37 -12.68 8.78
N LEU A 176 -10.07 -13.47 9.59
CA LEU A 176 -9.51 -14.66 10.22
C LEU A 176 -10.08 -15.93 9.60
N LEU A 177 -9.25 -16.98 9.52
CA LEU A 177 -9.65 -18.34 9.18
C LEU A 177 -10.45 -18.41 7.88
N ARG A 178 -9.92 -17.83 6.81
CA ARG A 178 -10.54 -17.80 5.49
C ARG A 178 -9.84 -18.78 4.55
N GLN A 179 -10.57 -19.33 3.61
CA GLN A 179 -10.03 -20.08 2.47
C GLN A 179 -9.79 -19.18 1.27
N GLU A 180 -10.38 -17.99 1.27
CA GLU A 180 -10.15 -16.96 0.25
C GLU A 180 -10.02 -15.59 0.93
N VAL A 181 -9.02 -14.82 0.53
CA VAL A 181 -8.76 -13.46 1.04
C VAL A 181 -8.29 -12.53 -0.08
N LEU A 182 -8.61 -11.24 0.09
CA LEU A 182 -8.01 -10.16 -0.68
C LEU A 182 -6.73 -9.70 0.04
N PHE A 183 -5.59 -9.74 -0.64
CA PHE A 183 -4.31 -9.28 -0.12
C PHE A 183 -3.51 -8.62 -1.24
N LEU A 184 -3.01 -7.41 -1.02
CA LEU A 184 -2.25 -6.62 -1.99
C LEU A 184 -2.91 -6.59 -3.39
N GLY A 185 -4.24 -6.37 -3.45
CA GLY A 185 -4.97 -6.31 -4.72
C GLY A 185 -5.09 -7.63 -5.50
N HIS A 186 -4.87 -8.76 -4.84
CA HIS A 186 -5.05 -10.09 -5.39
C HIS A 186 -5.99 -10.91 -4.51
N ILE A 187 -6.88 -11.68 -5.12
CA ILE A 187 -7.60 -12.74 -4.43
C ILE A 187 -6.71 -13.97 -4.36
N ILE A 188 -6.56 -14.47 -3.17
CA ILE A 188 -5.73 -15.64 -2.85
C ILE A 188 -6.63 -16.74 -2.33
N ASN A 189 -6.58 -17.91 -2.94
CA ASN A 189 -7.32 -19.10 -2.51
C ASN A 189 -6.46 -20.36 -2.76
N PRO A 190 -6.92 -21.55 -2.37
CA PRO A 190 -6.18 -22.82 -2.58
C PRO A 190 -5.87 -23.14 -4.05
N ASP A 191 -6.66 -22.63 -4.99
CA ASP A 191 -6.49 -22.87 -6.42
C ASP A 191 -5.44 -21.94 -7.05
N GLY A 192 -5.03 -20.89 -6.33
CA GLY A 192 -4.01 -19.95 -6.78
C GLY A 192 -4.36 -18.47 -6.54
N LEU A 193 -3.87 -17.63 -7.46
CA LEU A 193 -4.01 -16.17 -7.40
C LEU A 193 -4.96 -15.69 -8.50
N ARG A 194 -5.83 -14.75 -8.15
CA ARG A 194 -6.71 -14.07 -9.11
C ARG A 194 -6.55 -12.56 -8.96
N THR A 195 -6.93 -11.85 -10.00
CA THR A 195 -7.04 -10.38 -9.95
C THR A 195 -8.22 -9.96 -9.07
N ASP A 196 -8.12 -8.79 -8.43
CA ASP A 196 -9.23 -8.19 -7.69
C ASP A 196 -10.37 -7.79 -8.65
N PRO A 197 -11.60 -8.34 -8.51
CA PRO A 197 -12.72 -8.00 -9.39
C PRO A 197 -13.02 -6.51 -9.45
N ALA A 198 -12.90 -5.79 -8.34
CA ALA A 198 -13.10 -4.35 -8.30
C ALA A 198 -12.08 -3.59 -9.17
N LYS A 199 -10.86 -4.13 -9.31
CA LYS A 199 -9.84 -3.56 -10.19
C LYS A 199 -10.09 -3.92 -11.66
N ILE A 200 -10.59 -5.14 -11.91
CA ILE A 200 -10.99 -5.56 -13.25
C ILE A 200 -12.15 -4.72 -13.76
N GLU A 201 -13.15 -4.44 -12.94
CA GLU A 201 -14.27 -3.56 -13.31
C GLU A 201 -13.77 -2.16 -13.72
N VAL A 202 -12.81 -1.60 -12.99
CA VAL A 202 -12.16 -0.34 -13.36
C VAL A 202 -11.47 -0.44 -14.71
N VAL A 203 -10.73 -1.53 -14.98
CA VAL A 203 -10.08 -1.74 -16.29
C VAL A 203 -11.12 -1.86 -17.40
N THR A 204 -12.17 -2.65 -17.18
CA THR A 204 -13.23 -2.88 -18.18
C THR A 204 -13.94 -1.57 -18.56
N SER A 205 -14.25 -0.74 -17.56
CA SER A 205 -14.92 0.54 -17.75
C SER A 205 -13.98 1.69 -18.15
N TRP A 206 -12.68 1.44 -18.28
CA TRP A 206 -11.71 2.50 -18.59
C TRP A 206 -12.01 3.11 -19.96
N PRO A 207 -12.18 4.44 -20.05
CA PRO A 207 -12.42 5.10 -21.32
C PRO A 207 -11.15 5.09 -22.19
N VAL A 208 -11.31 5.24 -23.49
CA VAL A 208 -10.19 5.40 -24.41
C VAL A 208 -9.37 6.63 -23.99
N PRO A 209 -8.05 6.48 -23.76
CA PRO A 209 -7.20 7.59 -23.33
C PRO A 209 -7.18 8.75 -24.32
N GLN A 210 -7.29 9.98 -23.82
CA GLN A 210 -7.32 11.21 -24.61
C GLN A 210 -5.99 11.99 -24.54
N ASN A 211 -5.04 11.56 -23.70
CA ASN A 211 -3.74 12.20 -23.52
C ASN A 211 -2.70 11.22 -22.94
N LEU A 212 -1.42 11.63 -22.99
CA LEU A 212 -0.30 10.81 -22.51
C LEU A 212 -0.39 10.43 -21.01
N THR A 213 -1.00 11.28 -20.21
CA THR A 213 -1.16 11.01 -18.76
C THR A 213 -2.13 9.85 -18.54
N GLU A 214 -3.23 9.83 -19.28
CA GLU A 214 -4.22 8.75 -19.22
C GLU A 214 -3.65 7.43 -19.76
N VAL A 215 -2.87 7.48 -20.87
CA VAL A 215 -2.15 6.30 -21.37
C VAL A 215 -1.23 5.73 -20.31
N ARG A 216 -0.42 6.57 -19.65
CA ARG A 216 0.49 6.13 -18.59
C ARG A 216 -0.26 5.55 -17.40
N SER A 217 -1.40 6.12 -17.04
CA SER A 217 -2.23 5.64 -15.94
C SER A 217 -2.82 4.26 -16.26
N PHE A 218 -3.36 4.07 -17.46
CA PHE A 218 -3.88 2.79 -17.93
C PHE A 218 -2.79 1.71 -18.00
N VAL A 219 -1.68 2.01 -18.68
CA VAL A 219 -0.54 1.09 -18.80
C VAL A 219 0.06 0.76 -17.43
N GLY A 220 0.12 1.73 -16.51
CA GLY A 220 0.57 1.52 -15.14
C GLY A 220 -0.29 0.51 -14.40
N LEU A 221 -1.61 0.62 -14.50
CA LEU A 221 -2.55 -0.32 -13.91
C LEU A 221 -2.42 -1.73 -14.55
N CYS A 222 -2.35 -1.80 -15.87
CA CYS A 222 -2.16 -3.07 -16.59
C CYS A 222 -0.83 -3.74 -16.22
N THR A 223 0.24 -2.95 -16.07
CA THR A 223 1.58 -3.44 -15.68
C THR A 223 1.58 -4.11 -14.30
N TYR A 224 0.74 -3.65 -13.38
CA TYR A 224 0.59 -4.27 -12.06
C TYR A 224 0.10 -5.73 -12.17
N TYR A 225 -0.77 -6.01 -13.15
CA TYR A 225 -1.33 -7.33 -13.41
C TYR A 225 -0.68 -8.06 -14.59
N ARG A 226 0.49 -7.59 -15.07
CA ARG A 226 1.16 -8.13 -16.27
C ARG A 226 1.43 -9.64 -16.22
N LYS A 227 1.61 -10.21 -15.01
CA LYS A 227 1.86 -11.64 -14.81
C LYS A 227 0.66 -12.53 -15.21
N PHE A 228 -0.53 -11.95 -15.30
CA PHE A 228 -1.75 -12.62 -15.71
C PHE A 228 -2.02 -12.53 -17.22
N VAL A 229 -1.19 -11.77 -17.95
CA VAL A 229 -1.34 -11.57 -19.40
C VAL A 229 -0.12 -12.16 -20.12
N LEU A 230 -0.35 -13.25 -20.85
CA LEU A 230 0.69 -13.84 -21.67
C LEU A 230 1.10 -12.84 -22.77
N LEU A 231 2.42 -12.71 -23.00
CA LEU A 231 3.01 -11.78 -23.98
C LEU A 231 2.66 -10.30 -23.74
N PHE A 232 2.41 -9.93 -22.48
CA PHE A 232 2.03 -8.58 -22.08
C PHE A 232 2.86 -7.48 -22.76
N SER A 233 4.19 -7.64 -22.80
CA SER A 233 5.09 -6.63 -23.37
C SER A 233 4.91 -6.43 -24.88
N LEU A 234 4.53 -7.47 -25.60
CA LEU A 234 4.25 -7.38 -27.04
C LEU A 234 2.92 -6.68 -27.28
N ILE A 235 1.88 -7.06 -26.54
CA ILE A 235 0.54 -6.45 -26.64
C ILE A 235 0.61 -4.96 -26.24
N ALA A 236 1.31 -4.63 -25.16
CA ALA A 236 1.40 -3.26 -24.66
C ALA A 236 2.39 -2.36 -25.43
N ALA A 237 3.17 -2.90 -26.37
CA ALA A 237 4.24 -2.16 -27.08
C ALA A 237 3.75 -0.86 -27.74
N PRO A 238 2.61 -0.79 -28.49
CA PRO A 238 2.12 0.44 -29.09
C PRO A 238 1.83 1.54 -28.05
N LEU A 239 1.25 1.16 -26.90
CA LEU A 239 0.92 2.08 -25.81
C LEU A 239 2.20 2.56 -25.08
N TYR A 240 3.19 1.70 -24.90
CA TYR A 240 4.49 2.10 -24.36
C TYR A 240 5.21 3.07 -25.29
N ASP A 241 5.15 2.82 -26.59
CA ASP A 241 5.78 3.69 -27.59
C ASP A 241 5.13 5.07 -27.62
N LEU A 242 3.81 5.13 -27.55
CA LEU A 242 3.07 6.40 -27.43
C LEU A 242 3.42 7.13 -26.11
N ALA A 243 3.65 6.42 -25.01
CA ALA A 243 3.95 6.99 -23.69
C ALA A 243 5.39 7.51 -23.54
N LYS A 244 6.29 7.30 -24.52
CA LYS A 244 7.69 7.77 -24.49
C LYS A 244 7.78 9.29 -24.40
N LYS A 245 8.83 9.78 -23.71
CA LYS A 245 9.09 11.21 -23.57
C LYS A 245 9.36 11.86 -24.94
N GLY A 246 8.70 13.00 -25.21
CA GLY A 246 8.89 13.76 -26.44
C GLY A 246 8.02 13.30 -27.63
N ARG A 247 7.17 12.31 -27.46
CA ARG A 247 6.17 11.93 -28.47
C ARG A 247 4.94 12.82 -28.41
N THR A 248 4.42 13.18 -29.58
CA THR A 248 3.09 13.81 -29.72
C THR A 248 2.02 12.73 -29.50
N PHE A 249 0.95 13.07 -28.79
CA PHE A 249 -0.16 12.15 -28.63
C PHE A 249 -0.88 11.95 -29.94
N THR A 250 -0.85 10.72 -30.46
CA THR A 250 -1.60 10.30 -31.64
C THR A 250 -2.13 8.90 -31.39
N TRP A 251 -3.44 8.77 -31.15
CA TRP A 251 -4.08 7.48 -30.94
C TRP A 251 -4.28 6.80 -32.32
N THR A 252 -3.62 5.66 -32.53
CA THR A 252 -3.65 4.87 -33.76
C THR A 252 -4.53 3.62 -33.57
N ASP A 253 -4.88 2.96 -34.67
CA ASP A 253 -5.62 1.68 -34.63
C ASP A 253 -4.84 0.62 -33.84
N GLU A 254 -3.51 0.57 -33.98
CA GLU A 254 -2.63 -0.31 -33.18
C GLU A 254 -2.72 -0.03 -31.69
N CYS A 255 -2.85 1.24 -31.27
CA CYS A 255 -3.05 1.61 -29.88
C CYS A 255 -4.43 1.16 -29.39
N GLN A 256 -5.46 1.26 -30.24
CA GLN A 256 -6.81 0.80 -29.93
C GLN A 256 -6.85 -0.72 -29.76
N GLU A 257 -6.26 -1.47 -30.69
CA GLU A 257 -6.17 -2.93 -30.62
C GLU A 257 -5.43 -3.38 -29.32
N ALA A 258 -4.28 -2.76 -29.03
CA ALA A 258 -3.52 -3.04 -27.80
C ALA A 258 -4.34 -2.73 -26.54
N PHE A 259 -5.09 -1.63 -26.55
CA PHE A 259 -5.95 -1.23 -25.43
C PHE A 259 -7.07 -2.25 -25.18
N ASP A 260 -7.76 -2.66 -26.25
CA ASP A 260 -8.89 -3.60 -26.16
C ASP A 260 -8.41 -5.01 -25.80
N GLU A 261 -7.31 -5.48 -26.39
CA GLU A 261 -6.74 -6.79 -26.07
C GLU A 261 -6.27 -6.85 -24.60
N LEU A 262 -5.61 -5.80 -24.08
CA LEU A 262 -5.23 -5.76 -22.66
C LEU A 262 -6.45 -5.82 -21.74
N LYS A 263 -7.53 -5.12 -22.07
CA LYS A 263 -8.79 -5.18 -21.30
C LYS A 263 -9.36 -6.60 -21.31
N GLU A 264 -9.47 -7.22 -22.47
CA GLU A 264 -10.01 -8.57 -22.62
C GLU A 264 -9.16 -9.61 -21.85
N ARG A 265 -7.84 -9.56 -22.02
CA ARG A 265 -6.92 -10.48 -21.34
C ARG A 265 -6.96 -10.36 -19.82
N LEU A 266 -7.08 -9.15 -19.28
CA LEU A 266 -7.16 -8.94 -17.83
C LEU A 266 -8.51 -9.37 -17.26
N VAL A 267 -9.59 -9.30 -18.03
CA VAL A 267 -10.93 -9.76 -17.61
C VAL A 267 -11.02 -11.28 -17.66
N SER A 268 -10.46 -11.90 -18.72
CA SER A 268 -10.54 -13.34 -18.94
C SER A 268 -9.47 -14.16 -18.19
N ALA A 269 -8.51 -13.48 -17.53
CA ALA A 269 -7.36 -14.13 -16.91
C ALA A 269 -7.75 -15.02 -15.72
N PRO A 270 -7.77 -16.35 -15.85
CA PRO A 270 -7.58 -17.27 -14.76
C PRO A 270 -6.08 -17.50 -14.57
N VAL A 271 -5.68 -17.62 -13.37
CA VAL A 271 -4.31 -18.07 -13.05
C VAL A 271 -4.35 -19.50 -12.61
#